data_719747082fadaa91810f4d819f40c61c
#
_entry.id   719747082fadaa91810f4d819f40c61c
#
_cell.length_a   1.000
_cell.length_b   1.000
_cell.length_c   1.000
_cell.angle_alpha   90.00
_cell.angle_beta   90.00
_cell.angle_gamma   90.00
#
_symmetry.space_group_name_H-M   'P 1'
#
loop_
_entity.id
_entity.type
_entity.pdbx_description
1 polymer ?
#
loop_
_entity_poly.entity_id
_entity_poly.type
_entity_poly.pdbx_seq_one_letter_code
_entity_poly.pdbx_strand_id
1 'polypeptide(L)'
;MFICVAGNVEADKVLRQIEASLKPVEKVEVERGRFDEPDEVVKRKAEQRLSVSQPLFCYGFKEPCPTPEKSLADKVYTNLLLELAVGEASPLYNRLLAEGLINKNFGAEYFTGHGYAAPIFQGESRDPDKVAAAIAAEFRRLKEEGIDPAAFETVRRKLYGRSVMRFNGVESVAMGLVEAAMQDTGLFDELEIYRKAKPEDLMARLAIFNEEKSALSVILPVEA
;
A
#
# COMPACT_ATOMS: atom_id res chain seq x y z
N MET A 1 -20.30 -8.67 -10.62
CA MET A 1 -19.87 -7.58 -11.51
C MET A 1 -20.56 -6.30 -11.02
N PHE A 2 -19.81 -5.21 -10.90
CA PHE A 2 -20.34 -3.87 -10.58
C PHE A 2 -20.18 -2.98 -11.81
N ILE A 3 -21.14 -2.09 -12.04
CA ILE A 3 -21.06 -1.06 -13.07
C ILE A 3 -21.21 0.28 -12.35
N CYS A 4 -20.18 1.10 -12.41
CA CYS A 4 -20.19 2.45 -11.85
C CYS A 4 -20.07 3.47 -12.98
N VAL A 5 -20.90 4.47 -12.95
CA VAL A 5 -20.89 5.56 -13.91
C VAL A 5 -20.84 6.88 -13.15
N ALA A 6 -19.88 7.72 -13.47
CA ALA A 6 -19.74 9.06 -12.91
C ALA A 6 -19.62 10.09 -14.04
N GLY A 7 -20.25 11.26 -13.86
CA GLY A 7 -20.19 12.34 -14.83
C GLY A 7 -21.51 13.11 -14.92
N ASN A 8 -21.61 13.97 -15.91
CA ASN A 8 -22.86 14.71 -16.19
C ASN A 8 -23.82 13.83 -17.02
N VAL A 9 -24.47 12.89 -16.33
CA VAL A 9 -25.37 11.90 -16.96
C VAL A 9 -26.75 11.88 -16.29
N GLU A 10 -27.76 11.48 -17.04
CA GLU A 10 -29.08 11.22 -16.52
C GLU A 10 -29.15 9.76 -16.03
N ALA A 11 -29.22 9.55 -14.70
CA ALA A 11 -29.19 8.24 -14.09
C ALA A 11 -30.19 7.25 -14.68
N ASP A 12 -31.45 7.65 -14.82
CA ASP A 12 -32.54 6.81 -15.38
C ASP A 12 -32.29 6.40 -16.84
N LYS A 13 -31.62 7.25 -17.62
CA LYS A 13 -31.29 6.95 -19.00
C LYS A 13 -30.16 5.92 -19.08
N VAL A 14 -29.16 6.09 -18.22
CA VAL A 14 -28.02 5.14 -18.11
C VAL A 14 -28.54 3.79 -17.64
N LEU A 15 -29.35 3.74 -16.60
CA LEU A 15 -29.93 2.48 -16.08
C LEU A 15 -30.72 1.74 -17.17
N ARG A 16 -31.62 2.42 -17.87
CA ARG A 16 -32.37 1.79 -18.97
C ARG A 16 -31.46 1.25 -20.07
N GLN A 17 -30.37 1.95 -20.38
CA GLN A 17 -29.40 1.52 -21.38
C GLN A 17 -28.63 0.28 -20.94
N ILE A 18 -28.23 0.25 -19.67
CA ILE A 18 -27.55 -0.93 -19.05
C ILE A 18 -28.52 -2.13 -19.07
N GLU A 19 -29.75 -1.96 -18.56
CA GLU A 19 -30.77 -3.03 -18.54
C GLU A 19 -31.05 -3.60 -19.93
N ALA A 20 -31.16 -2.74 -20.93
CA ALA A 20 -31.37 -3.16 -22.31
C ALA A 20 -30.16 -3.90 -22.94
N SER A 21 -28.96 -3.66 -22.45
CA SER A 21 -27.72 -4.27 -22.96
C SER A 21 -27.34 -5.58 -22.24
N LEU A 22 -27.82 -5.76 -21.01
CA LEU A 22 -27.52 -6.96 -20.23
C LEU A 22 -28.30 -8.16 -20.76
N LYS A 23 -27.58 -9.24 -21.03
CA LYS A 23 -28.20 -10.53 -21.35
C LYS A 23 -28.43 -11.31 -20.06
N PRO A 24 -29.52 -12.08 -19.95
CA PRO A 24 -29.69 -13.03 -18.85
C PRO A 24 -28.51 -13.98 -18.82
N VAL A 25 -27.85 -14.09 -17.66
CA VAL A 25 -26.72 -15.01 -17.44
C VAL A 25 -27.09 -15.87 -16.24
N GLU A 26 -26.89 -17.17 -16.35
CA GLU A 26 -27.02 -18.05 -15.20
C GLU A 26 -25.97 -17.69 -14.13
N LYS A 27 -26.39 -17.72 -12.88
CA LYS A 27 -25.49 -17.46 -11.75
C LYS A 27 -24.45 -18.58 -11.68
N VAL A 28 -23.20 -18.24 -11.95
CA VAL A 28 -22.08 -19.17 -11.79
C VAL A 28 -21.52 -19.01 -10.39
N GLU A 29 -21.36 -20.14 -9.69
CA GLU A 29 -20.66 -20.18 -8.43
C GLU A 29 -19.14 -20.07 -8.71
N VAL A 30 -18.52 -19.02 -8.19
CA VAL A 30 -17.09 -18.78 -8.40
C VAL A 30 -16.32 -19.43 -7.26
N GLU A 31 -15.65 -20.53 -7.55
CA GLU A 31 -14.68 -21.11 -6.63
C GLU A 31 -13.38 -20.31 -6.67
N ARG A 32 -13.07 -19.65 -5.56
CA ARG A 32 -11.77 -18.96 -5.39
C ARG A 32 -10.79 -19.94 -4.74
N GLY A 33 -9.76 -20.30 -5.49
CA GLY A 33 -8.65 -21.10 -4.94
C GLY A 33 -8.00 -20.32 -3.77
N ARG A 34 -7.82 -21.00 -2.65
CA ARG A 34 -6.99 -20.52 -1.54
C ARG A 34 -5.63 -21.18 -1.66
N PHE A 35 -4.60 -20.38 -1.52
CA PHE A 35 -3.25 -20.88 -1.36
C PHE A 35 -2.92 -20.87 0.13
N ASP A 36 -2.57 -22.03 0.67
CA ASP A 36 -2.08 -22.13 2.05
C ASP A 36 -0.64 -21.62 2.09
N GLU A 37 -0.50 -20.32 2.22
CA GLU A 37 0.78 -19.67 2.39
C GLU A 37 1.25 -19.83 3.84
N PRO A 38 2.48 -20.33 4.09
CA PRO A 38 3.01 -20.39 5.44
C PRO A 38 3.17 -18.99 6.01
N ASP A 39 2.93 -18.83 7.31
CA ASP A 39 3.14 -17.56 8.01
C ASP A 39 4.61 -17.13 8.02
N GLU A 40 5.50 -18.08 7.84
CA GLU A 40 6.96 -17.89 7.86
C GLU A 40 7.49 -17.39 6.50
N VAL A 41 8.59 -16.66 6.53
CA VAL A 41 9.35 -16.28 5.33
C VAL A 41 10.32 -17.40 4.99
N VAL A 42 10.05 -18.10 3.89
CA VAL A 42 10.87 -19.25 3.45
C VAL A 42 12.27 -18.82 3.00
N LYS A 43 12.38 -17.67 2.33
CA LYS A 43 13.65 -17.15 1.83
C LYS A 43 13.78 -15.67 2.14
N ARG A 44 14.69 -15.31 3.03
CA ARG A 44 14.89 -13.92 3.48
C ARG A 44 15.56 -13.03 2.44
N LYS A 45 16.38 -13.61 1.56
CA LYS A 45 17.02 -12.87 0.47
C LYS A 45 17.01 -13.68 -0.81
N ALA A 46 16.62 -13.04 -1.90
CA ALA A 46 16.70 -13.59 -3.24
C ALA A 46 17.45 -12.62 -4.15
N GLU A 47 18.36 -13.14 -4.96
CA GLU A 47 19.13 -12.36 -5.92
C GLU A 47 19.03 -12.98 -7.30
N GLN A 48 18.92 -12.14 -8.33
CA GLN A 48 18.94 -12.52 -9.73
C GLN A 48 19.74 -11.50 -10.53
N ARG A 49 20.42 -11.95 -11.58
CA ARG A 49 21.12 -11.04 -12.51
C ARG A 49 20.33 -10.91 -13.79
N LEU A 50 20.02 -9.67 -14.14
CA LEU A 50 19.29 -9.33 -15.37
C LEU A 50 19.94 -8.11 -16.05
N SER A 51 19.50 -7.81 -17.30
CA SER A 51 19.95 -6.63 -18.04
C SER A 51 19.32 -5.36 -17.47
N VAL A 52 19.88 -4.87 -16.37
CA VAL A 52 19.52 -3.61 -15.70
C VAL A 52 20.75 -2.73 -15.58
N SER A 53 20.58 -1.40 -15.54
CA SER A 53 21.68 -0.45 -15.41
C SER A 53 22.17 -0.27 -13.97
N GLN A 54 21.28 -0.45 -13.01
CA GLN A 54 21.54 -0.35 -11.58
C GLN A 54 20.80 -1.45 -10.85
N PRO A 55 21.28 -1.87 -9.65
CA PRO A 55 20.52 -2.83 -8.85
C PRO A 55 19.14 -2.30 -8.50
N LEU A 56 18.13 -3.15 -8.73
CA LEU A 56 16.75 -2.94 -8.30
C LEU A 56 16.50 -3.75 -7.02
N PHE A 57 15.71 -3.23 -6.13
CA PHE A 57 15.34 -3.97 -4.92
C PHE A 57 13.85 -3.86 -4.62
N CYS A 58 13.36 -4.89 -3.95
CA CYS A 58 12.07 -4.90 -3.29
C CYS A 58 12.28 -5.50 -1.89
N TYR A 59 12.05 -4.71 -0.87
CA TYR A 59 12.10 -5.14 0.53
C TYR A 59 10.68 -5.10 1.10
N GLY A 60 10.25 -6.15 1.78
CA GLY A 60 8.89 -6.22 2.29
C GLY A 60 8.79 -6.97 3.60
N PHE A 61 7.69 -6.75 4.30
CA PHE A 61 7.34 -7.44 5.54
C PHE A 61 6.08 -8.25 5.31
N LYS A 62 6.15 -9.56 5.48
CA LYS A 62 4.99 -10.44 5.34
C LYS A 62 4.06 -10.24 6.53
N GLU A 63 2.83 -9.86 6.25
CA GLU A 63 1.80 -9.72 7.25
C GLU A 63 0.83 -10.91 7.18
N PRO A 64 0.56 -11.60 8.29
CA PRO A 64 -0.50 -12.60 8.35
C PRO A 64 -1.84 -12.01 7.94
N CYS A 65 -2.54 -12.68 7.04
CA CYS A 65 -3.83 -12.25 6.54
C CYS A 65 -4.86 -13.38 6.71
N PRO A 66 -5.29 -13.66 7.96
CA PRO A 66 -6.24 -14.75 8.26
C PRO A 66 -7.64 -14.48 7.71
N THR A 67 -7.96 -13.22 7.45
CA THR A 67 -9.21 -12.79 6.82
C THR A 67 -9.02 -12.63 5.31
N PRO A 68 -10.09 -12.70 4.51
CA PRO A 68 -10.00 -12.53 3.07
C PRO A 68 -9.31 -11.25 2.63
N GLU A 69 -9.54 -10.16 3.37
CA GLU A 69 -8.94 -8.85 3.09
C GLU A 69 -8.67 -8.08 4.38
N LYS A 70 -7.70 -7.16 4.32
CA LYS A 70 -7.44 -6.21 5.40
C LYS A 70 -8.52 -5.14 5.46
N SER A 71 -8.84 -4.70 6.66
CA SER A 71 -9.81 -3.62 6.86
C SER A 71 -9.32 -2.31 6.22
N LEU A 72 -10.26 -1.43 5.89
CA LEU A 72 -9.92 -0.10 5.37
C LEU A 72 -9.09 0.70 6.40
N ALA A 73 -9.36 0.53 7.69
CA ALA A 73 -8.59 1.15 8.76
C ALA A 73 -7.13 0.66 8.78
N ASP A 74 -6.89 -0.65 8.64
CA ASP A 74 -5.54 -1.20 8.53
C ASP A 74 -4.77 -0.60 7.35
N LYS A 75 -5.44 -0.46 6.20
CA LYS A 75 -4.86 0.15 4.99
C LYS A 75 -4.47 1.61 5.25
N VAL A 76 -5.37 2.39 5.84
CA VAL A 76 -5.13 3.81 6.16
C VAL A 76 -3.98 3.97 7.16
N TYR A 77 -3.98 3.21 8.25
CA TYR A 77 -2.95 3.31 9.28
C TYR A 77 -1.58 2.84 8.77
N THR A 78 -1.55 1.81 7.94
CA THR A 78 -0.29 1.38 7.30
C THR A 78 0.24 2.47 6.35
N ASN A 79 -0.62 3.06 5.53
CA ASN A 79 -0.21 4.16 4.63
C ASN A 79 0.31 5.38 5.40
N LEU A 80 -0.28 5.71 6.55
CA LEU A 80 0.23 6.76 7.45
C LEU A 80 1.64 6.39 7.97
N LEU A 81 1.86 5.14 8.38
CA LEU A 81 3.18 4.68 8.83
C LEU A 81 4.22 4.70 7.72
N LEU A 82 3.88 4.25 6.52
CA LEU A 82 4.78 4.30 5.37
C LEU A 82 5.17 5.73 5.04
N GLU A 83 4.22 6.66 5.01
CA GLU A 83 4.49 8.07 4.74
C GLU A 83 5.34 8.73 5.85
N LEU A 84 5.10 8.37 7.13
CA LEU A 84 5.91 8.85 8.26
C LEU A 84 7.35 8.36 8.18
N ALA A 85 7.54 7.07 7.89
CA ALA A 85 8.85 6.43 7.91
C ALA A 85 9.70 6.78 6.69
N VAL A 86 9.13 6.72 5.48
CA VAL A 86 9.87 6.81 4.22
C VAL A 86 9.25 7.75 3.18
N GLY A 87 8.22 8.52 3.54
CA GLY A 87 7.69 9.55 2.65
C GLY A 87 8.76 10.62 2.33
N GLU A 88 8.61 11.33 1.21
CA GLU A 88 9.61 12.31 0.71
C GLU A 88 10.00 13.38 1.72
N ALA A 89 9.12 13.70 2.68
CA ALA A 89 9.40 14.66 3.76
C ALA A 89 10.06 14.01 4.99
N SER A 90 10.19 12.68 5.04
CA SER A 90 10.75 12.01 6.19
C SER A 90 12.28 12.21 6.29
N PRO A 91 12.83 12.22 7.52
CA PRO A 91 14.28 12.31 7.72
C PRO A 91 15.04 11.15 7.06
N LEU A 92 14.47 9.94 7.09
CA LEU A 92 15.10 8.77 6.49
C LEU A 92 15.21 8.91 4.96
N TYR A 93 14.12 9.27 4.29
CA TYR A 93 14.13 9.48 2.84
C TYR A 93 15.20 10.50 2.43
N ASN A 94 15.21 11.66 3.08
CA ASN A 94 16.15 12.74 2.77
C ASN A 94 17.61 12.32 3.00
N ARG A 95 17.89 11.56 4.08
CA ARG A 95 19.23 11.02 4.35
C ARG A 95 19.66 10.04 3.27
N LEU A 96 18.82 9.06 2.94
CA LEU A 96 19.14 8.04 1.91
C LEU A 96 19.35 8.67 0.54
N LEU A 97 18.56 9.69 0.20
CA LEU A 97 18.69 10.45 -1.04
C LEU A 97 20.02 11.25 -1.08
N ALA A 98 20.35 11.94 0.01
CA ALA A 98 21.61 12.69 0.13
C ALA A 98 22.85 11.78 0.07
N GLU A 99 22.76 10.58 0.64
CA GLU A 99 23.81 9.56 0.55
C GLU A 99 23.88 8.89 -0.84
N GLY A 100 22.95 9.18 -1.77
CA GLY A 100 22.86 8.53 -3.07
C GLY A 100 22.56 7.03 -2.98
N LEU A 101 21.89 6.59 -1.93
CA LEU A 101 21.46 5.21 -1.73
C LEU A 101 20.11 4.92 -2.37
N ILE A 102 19.29 5.95 -2.58
CA ILE A 102 18.03 5.90 -3.31
C ILE A 102 17.98 7.06 -4.32
N ASN A 103 17.06 6.97 -5.24
CA ASN A 103 16.69 8.06 -6.14
C ASN A 103 15.20 8.40 -6.01
N LYS A 104 14.68 9.28 -6.87
CA LYS A 104 13.27 9.71 -6.83
C LYS A 104 12.27 8.61 -7.20
N ASN A 105 12.72 7.48 -7.73
CA ASN A 105 11.88 6.32 -8.05
C ASN A 105 11.64 5.42 -6.81
N PHE A 106 12.34 5.70 -5.69
CA PHE A 106 12.09 4.98 -4.45
C PHE A 106 10.69 5.27 -3.92
N GLY A 107 9.99 4.23 -3.56
CA GLY A 107 8.64 4.32 -2.99
C GLY A 107 8.32 3.18 -2.06
N ALA A 108 7.23 3.36 -1.33
CA ALA A 108 6.65 2.35 -0.47
C ALA A 108 5.16 2.26 -0.74
N GLU A 109 4.63 1.04 -0.65
CA GLU A 109 3.21 0.78 -0.77
C GLU A 109 2.76 -0.34 0.17
N TYR A 110 1.49 -0.34 0.54
CA TYR A 110 0.88 -1.45 1.24
C TYR A 110 0.19 -2.35 0.21
N PHE A 111 0.91 -3.39 -0.20
CA PHE A 111 0.44 -4.36 -1.18
C PHE A 111 -0.52 -5.35 -0.51
N THR A 112 -1.79 -5.31 -0.89
CA THR A 112 -2.82 -6.13 -0.26
C THR A 112 -3.76 -6.73 -1.28
N GLY A 113 -4.29 -7.90 -0.96
CA GLY A 113 -5.32 -8.56 -1.73
C GLY A 113 -5.97 -9.69 -0.92
N HIS A 114 -6.73 -10.52 -1.63
CA HIS A 114 -7.44 -11.62 -1.00
C HIS A 114 -6.44 -12.67 -0.46
N GLY A 115 -6.30 -12.73 0.87
CA GLY A 115 -5.44 -13.70 1.54
C GLY A 115 -3.96 -13.29 1.67
N TYR A 116 -3.57 -12.09 1.28
CA TYR A 116 -2.20 -11.60 1.45
C TYR A 116 -2.13 -10.12 1.80
N ALA A 117 -1.10 -9.76 2.53
CA ALA A 117 -0.77 -8.38 2.85
C ALA A 117 0.74 -8.22 3.11
N ALA A 118 1.33 -7.16 2.59
CA ALA A 118 2.73 -6.83 2.83
C ALA A 118 2.98 -5.33 2.59
N PRO A 119 3.50 -4.58 3.54
CA PRO A 119 4.17 -3.31 3.24
C PRO A 119 5.45 -3.60 2.47
N ILE A 120 5.62 -3.01 1.30
CA ILE A 120 6.78 -3.17 0.43
C ILE A 120 7.45 -1.84 0.13
N PHE A 121 8.76 -1.87 -0.03
CA PHE A 121 9.65 -0.76 -0.31
C PHE A 121 10.46 -1.13 -1.54
N GLN A 122 10.42 -0.30 -2.57
CA GLN A 122 11.04 -0.65 -3.84
C GLN A 122 11.73 0.54 -4.50
N GLY A 123 12.73 0.25 -5.28
CA GLY A 123 13.47 1.26 -6.03
C GLY A 123 14.80 0.76 -6.56
N GLU A 124 15.62 1.71 -6.97
CA GLU A 124 16.99 1.50 -7.40
C GLU A 124 17.95 1.88 -6.28
N SER A 125 18.99 1.08 -6.06
CA SER A 125 20.03 1.38 -5.08
C SER A 125 21.35 0.73 -5.45
N ARG A 126 22.44 1.46 -5.25
CA ARG A 126 23.78 0.88 -5.34
C ARG A 126 24.10 -0.10 -4.18
N ASP A 127 23.34 -0.02 -3.09
CA ASP A 127 23.48 -0.86 -1.89
C ASP A 127 22.10 -1.18 -1.30
N PRO A 128 21.36 -2.15 -1.90
CA PRO A 128 20.05 -2.56 -1.43
C PRO A 128 20.02 -3.05 0.03
N ASP A 129 21.06 -3.73 0.49
CA ASP A 129 21.14 -4.24 1.86
C ASP A 129 21.19 -3.09 2.87
N LYS A 130 21.96 -2.03 2.57
CA LYS A 130 22.03 -0.84 3.43
C LYS A 130 20.70 -0.10 3.49
N VAL A 131 19.96 -0.02 2.38
CA VAL A 131 18.64 0.59 2.35
C VAL A 131 17.65 -0.24 3.18
N ALA A 132 17.60 -1.55 2.98
CA ALA A 132 16.74 -2.44 3.77
C ALA A 132 17.02 -2.35 5.28
N ALA A 133 18.30 -2.36 5.67
CA ALA A 133 18.70 -2.20 7.07
C ALA A 133 18.28 -0.83 7.64
N ALA A 134 18.38 0.24 6.87
CA ALA A 134 17.97 1.58 7.29
C ALA A 134 16.45 1.68 7.49
N ILE A 135 15.65 1.05 6.60
CA ILE A 135 14.20 0.97 6.73
C ILE A 135 13.82 0.18 7.99
N ALA A 136 14.44 -1.00 8.21
CA ALA A 136 14.19 -1.81 9.40
C ALA A 136 14.52 -1.05 10.70
N ALA A 137 15.65 -0.33 10.71
CA ALA A 137 16.05 0.50 11.84
C ALA A 137 15.05 1.63 12.14
N GLU A 138 14.48 2.25 11.12
CA GLU A 138 13.48 3.30 11.30
C GLU A 138 12.20 2.77 11.94
N PHE A 139 11.68 1.62 11.49
CA PHE A 139 10.51 1.03 12.14
C PHE A 139 10.80 0.54 13.57
N ARG A 140 12.02 0.10 13.85
CA ARG A 140 12.45 -0.20 15.23
C ARG A 140 12.46 1.06 16.08
N ARG A 141 13.04 2.15 15.58
CA ARG A 141 13.03 3.45 16.26
C ARG A 141 11.61 3.92 16.56
N LEU A 142 10.69 3.84 15.59
CA LEU A 142 9.28 4.22 15.79
C LEU A 142 8.59 3.37 16.87
N LYS A 143 8.95 2.09 16.99
CA LYS A 143 8.43 1.22 18.07
C LYS A 143 8.96 1.61 19.44
N GLU A 144 10.23 2.00 19.54
CA GLU A 144 10.93 2.30 20.78
C GLU A 144 10.64 3.73 21.27
N GLU A 145 10.69 4.71 20.38
CA GLU A 145 10.57 6.14 20.72
C GLU A 145 9.13 6.66 20.59
N GLY A 146 8.27 5.93 19.88
CA GLY A 146 6.92 6.36 19.55
C GLY A 146 6.87 7.24 18.30
N ILE A 147 5.68 7.75 18.04
CA ILE A 147 5.37 8.60 16.88
C ILE A 147 5.29 10.06 17.36
N ASP A 148 6.10 10.93 16.76
CA ASP A 148 6.02 12.38 17.04
C ASP A 148 4.64 12.91 16.61
N PRO A 149 3.88 13.54 17.53
CA PRO A 149 2.54 14.07 17.23
C PRO A 149 2.52 15.13 16.12
N ALA A 150 3.56 15.95 16.00
CA ALA A 150 3.62 17.01 14.99
C ALA A 150 3.88 16.42 13.60
N ALA A 151 4.77 15.44 13.50
CA ALA A 151 5.02 14.69 12.26
C ALA A 151 3.75 13.91 11.84
N PHE A 152 3.10 13.23 12.79
CA PHE A 152 1.84 12.54 12.54
C PHE A 152 0.78 13.46 11.96
N GLU A 153 0.54 14.61 12.59
CA GLU A 153 -0.48 15.54 12.14
C GLU A 153 -0.19 16.09 10.73
N THR A 154 1.09 16.34 10.42
CA THR A 154 1.52 16.78 9.10
C THR A 154 1.24 15.72 8.03
N VAL A 155 1.59 14.47 8.30
CA VAL A 155 1.36 13.35 7.38
C VAL A 155 -0.14 13.07 7.24
N ARG A 156 -0.87 13.08 8.35
CA ARG A 156 -2.33 12.89 8.36
C ARG A 156 -3.04 13.90 7.46
N ARG A 157 -2.69 15.20 7.60
CA ARG A 157 -3.24 16.27 6.76
C ARG A 157 -2.87 16.10 5.29
N LYS A 158 -1.63 15.72 5.01
CA LYS A 158 -1.16 15.45 3.63
C LYS A 158 -1.99 14.35 2.97
N LEU A 159 -2.14 13.18 3.63
CA LEU A 159 -2.86 12.05 3.07
C LEU A 159 -4.37 12.32 2.99
N TYR A 160 -4.96 12.92 4.02
CA TYR A 160 -6.35 13.39 3.98
C TYR A 160 -6.60 14.33 2.79
N GLY A 161 -5.76 15.34 2.62
CA GLY A 161 -5.87 16.28 1.50
C GLY A 161 -5.73 15.59 0.14
N ARG A 162 -4.81 14.63 0.01
CA ARG A 162 -4.65 13.82 -1.21
C ARG A 162 -5.92 13.00 -1.51
N SER A 163 -6.51 12.38 -0.49
CA SER A 163 -7.77 11.63 -0.64
C SER A 163 -8.94 12.54 -1.04
N VAL A 164 -9.03 13.75 -0.46
CA VAL A 164 -10.04 14.75 -0.88
C VAL A 164 -9.84 15.16 -2.35
N MET A 165 -8.60 15.37 -2.78
CA MET A 165 -8.31 15.76 -4.16
C MET A 165 -8.72 14.71 -5.20
N ARG A 166 -8.82 13.43 -4.82
CA ARG A 166 -9.31 12.36 -5.72
C ARG A 166 -10.73 12.65 -6.24
N PHE A 167 -11.55 13.38 -5.48
CA PHE A 167 -12.91 13.73 -5.88
C PHE A 167 -12.99 14.82 -6.96
N ASN A 168 -11.90 15.46 -7.34
CA ASN A 168 -11.86 16.41 -8.43
C ASN A 168 -11.88 15.73 -9.81
N GLY A 169 -11.57 14.43 -9.88
CA GLY A 169 -11.55 13.67 -11.12
C GLY A 169 -12.75 12.72 -11.23
N VAL A 170 -13.51 12.81 -12.31
CA VAL A 170 -14.68 11.95 -12.56
C VAL A 170 -14.29 10.48 -12.60
N GLU A 171 -13.17 10.16 -13.26
CA GLU A 171 -12.64 8.81 -13.33
C GLU A 171 -12.24 8.28 -11.94
N SER A 172 -11.56 9.10 -11.13
CA SER A 172 -11.17 8.75 -9.78
C SER A 172 -12.37 8.47 -8.88
N VAL A 173 -13.46 9.22 -9.04
CA VAL A 173 -14.73 8.98 -8.34
C VAL A 173 -15.36 7.66 -8.78
N ALA A 174 -15.40 7.38 -10.08
CA ALA A 174 -15.92 6.11 -10.59
C ALA A 174 -15.13 4.91 -10.06
N MET A 175 -13.79 4.98 -10.08
CA MET A 175 -12.93 3.95 -9.52
C MET A 175 -13.12 3.79 -8.01
N GLY A 176 -13.23 4.89 -7.26
CA GLY A 176 -13.50 4.85 -5.83
C GLY A 176 -14.84 4.20 -5.49
N LEU A 177 -15.87 4.41 -6.29
CA LEU A 177 -17.16 3.73 -6.14
C LEU A 177 -17.07 2.23 -6.38
N VAL A 178 -16.28 1.80 -7.40
CA VAL A 178 -16.03 0.38 -7.65
C VAL A 178 -15.28 -0.25 -6.47
N GLU A 179 -14.20 0.37 -6.01
CA GLU A 179 -13.42 -0.08 -4.87
C GLU A 179 -14.28 -0.21 -3.61
N ALA A 180 -15.07 0.81 -3.30
CA ALA A 180 -15.99 0.83 -2.17
C ALA A 180 -17.02 -0.31 -2.26
N ALA A 181 -17.64 -0.49 -3.43
CA ALA A 181 -18.60 -1.56 -3.65
C ALA A 181 -17.99 -2.96 -3.54
N MET A 182 -16.73 -3.14 -3.98
CA MET A 182 -16.02 -4.43 -3.88
C MET A 182 -15.59 -4.76 -2.45
N GLN A 183 -15.35 -3.74 -1.62
CA GLN A 183 -14.90 -3.89 -0.22
C GLN A 183 -16.05 -3.76 0.79
N ASP A 184 -17.28 -3.58 0.33
CA ASP A 184 -18.46 -3.32 1.17
C ASP A 184 -18.24 -2.13 2.13
N THR A 185 -17.67 -1.04 1.60
CA THR A 185 -17.39 0.20 2.32
C THR A 185 -18.07 1.40 1.67
N GLY A 186 -18.18 2.49 2.42
CA GLY A 186 -18.64 3.77 1.89
C GLY A 186 -17.53 4.54 1.17
N LEU A 187 -17.89 5.29 0.13
CA LEU A 187 -16.95 6.11 -0.65
C LEU A 187 -16.15 7.12 0.21
N PHE A 188 -16.70 7.56 1.33
CA PHE A 188 -16.09 8.55 2.22
C PHE A 188 -15.49 7.95 3.50
N ASP A 189 -15.58 6.64 3.69
CA ASP A 189 -15.11 5.99 4.93
C ASP A 189 -13.62 6.18 5.14
N GLU A 190 -12.81 6.16 4.07
CA GLU A 190 -11.38 6.45 4.12
C GLU A 190 -11.10 7.83 4.71
N LEU A 191 -11.84 8.87 4.28
CA LEU A 191 -11.71 10.23 4.80
C LEU A 191 -12.05 10.31 6.30
N GLU A 192 -13.10 9.59 6.72
CA GLU A 192 -13.48 9.53 8.13
C GLU A 192 -12.42 8.86 8.99
N ILE A 193 -11.75 7.82 8.48
CA ILE A 193 -10.66 7.15 9.18
C ILE A 193 -9.48 8.12 9.30
N TYR A 194 -9.02 8.78 8.22
CA TYR A 194 -7.98 9.78 8.30
C TYR A 194 -8.30 10.90 9.29
N ARG A 195 -9.53 11.38 9.30
CA ARG A 195 -9.98 12.46 10.20
C ARG A 195 -9.90 12.07 11.66
N LYS A 196 -10.21 10.80 11.99
CA LYS A 196 -10.27 10.28 13.37
C LYS A 196 -8.99 9.63 13.84
N ALA A 197 -8.06 9.33 12.92
CA ALA A 197 -6.81 8.64 13.23
C ALA A 197 -5.99 9.38 14.30
N LYS A 198 -5.37 8.60 15.18
CA LYS A 198 -4.52 9.05 16.28
C LYS A 198 -3.18 8.31 16.25
N PRO A 199 -2.12 8.86 16.87
CA PRO A 199 -0.84 8.17 16.95
C PRO A 199 -0.93 6.76 17.57
N GLU A 200 -1.82 6.57 18.54
CA GLU A 200 -2.03 5.29 19.23
C GLU A 200 -2.51 4.18 18.28
N ASP A 201 -3.34 4.53 17.30
CA ASP A 201 -3.83 3.58 16.28
C ASP A 201 -2.66 3.05 15.44
N LEU A 202 -1.69 3.90 15.15
CA LEU A 202 -0.50 3.54 14.39
C LEU A 202 0.48 2.70 15.21
N MET A 203 0.60 2.96 16.52
CA MET A 203 1.46 2.17 17.41
C MET A 203 1.08 0.68 17.42
N ALA A 204 -0.22 0.38 17.49
CA ALA A 204 -0.69 -1.00 17.38
C ALA A 204 -0.32 -1.63 16.02
N ARG A 205 -0.37 -0.83 14.96
CA ARG A 205 -0.08 -1.28 13.60
C ARG A 205 1.41 -1.49 13.32
N LEU A 206 2.32 -0.88 14.09
CA LEU A 206 3.78 -1.08 13.96
C LEU A 206 4.21 -2.54 14.13
N ALA A 207 3.40 -3.38 14.76
CA ALA A 207 3.70 -4.81 14.97
C ALA A 207 3.95 -5.58 13.65
N ILE A 208 3.35 -5.14 12.53
CA ILE A 208 3.52 -5.81 11.23
C ILE A 208 4.94 -5.68 10.66
N PHE A 209 5.69 -4.65 11.07
CA PHE A 209 7.07 -4.43 10.63
C PHE A 209 8.04 -5.28 11.47
N ASN A 210 7.90 -6.61 11.38
CA ASN A 210 8.74 -7.57 12.08
C ASN A 210 9.87 -8.05 11.14
N GLU A 211 11.13 -7.78 11.52
CA GLU A 211 12.30 -8.15 10.73
C GLU A 211 12.41 -9.67 10.48
N GLU A 212 11.90 -10.50 11.39
CA GLU A 212 11.87 -11.95 11.19
C GLU A 212 10.95 -12.37 10.04
N LYS A 213 9.95 -11.55 9.75
CA LYS A 213 8.99 -11.74 8.64
C LYS A 213 9.31 -10.86 7.44
N SER A 214 10.55 -10.37 7.30
CA SER A 214 10.97 -9.56 6.16
C SER A 214 11.72 -10.37 5.11
N ALA A 215 11.62 -9.91 3.86
CA ALA A 215 12.37 -10.46 2.75
C ALA A 215 12.88 -9.35 1.83
N LEU A 216 14.08 -9.54 1.29
CA LEU A 216 14.73 -8.66 0.32
C LEU A 216 14.93 -9.40 -1.00
N SER A 217 14.35 -8.88 -2.07
CA SER A 217 14.61 -9.31 -3.43
C SER A 217 15.49 -8.29 -4.14
N VAL A 218 16.54 -8.74 -4.83
CA VAL A 218 17.49 -7.88 -5.52
C VAL A 218 17.69 -8.36 -6.94
N ILE A 219 17.62 -7.45 -7.90
CA ILE A 219 18.03 -7.68 -9.29
C ILE A 219 19.34 -6.92 -9.50
N LEU A 220 20.39 -7.66 -9.78
CA LEU A 220 21.72 -7.12 -10.05
C LEU A 220 21.97 -7.02 -11.55
N PRO A 221 22.80 -6.07 -12.00
CA PRO A 221 23.29 -6.05 -13.39
C PRO A 221 24.02 -7.34 -13.74
N VAL A 222 23.89 -7.79 -14.99
CA VAL A 222 24.81 -8.81 -15.54
C VAL A 222 26.21 -8.19 -15.64
N GLU A 223 27.22 -8.95 -15.27
CA GLU A 223 28.59 -8.54 -15.50
C GLU A 223 28.85 -8.48 -17.00
N ALA A 224 29.44 -7.37 -17.48
CA ALA A 224 29.78 -7.15 -18.88
C ALA A 224 30.98 -8.01 -19.29
#